data_95e5fc57afa84ab7b4966e3bd62ae07f
#
_entry.id   95e5fc57afa84ab7b4966e3bd62ae07f
#
_cell.length_a   1.000
_cell.length_b   1.000
_cell.length_c   1.000
_cell.angle_alpha   90.00
_cell.angle_beta   90.00
_cell.angle_gamma   90.00
#
_symmetry.space_group_name_H-M   'P 1'
#
loop_
_entity.id
_entity.type
_entity.pdbx_description
1 polymer ?
#
loop_
_entity_poly.entity_id
_entity_poly.type
_entity_poly.pdbx_seq_one_letter_code
_entity_poly.pdbx_strand_id
1 'polypeptide(L)'
;AQALAEEGCRSFAVSCAREGLELRKSGLQGEILVMGLTEKPMLPVSIRNELTLTIGDLQGLRDAEEAAAALQTVAHAHLAADTGFHRLGFDVTEAAADAVGAEVKQLHWLHVEGLYSHLGLITPERDQMQYDNLMRMWDMLRQRGVNFTDVHLCDSIGLVRYPQWHVSRVRVGALLLAFVPIIRSICPLRIRRR
;
A
#
# COMPACT_ATOMS: atom_id res chain seq x y z
N ALA A 1 -16.52 -4.23 5.77
CA ALA A 1 -15.43 -3.84 6.67
C ALA A 1 -15.79 -4.16 8.13
N GLN A 2 -16.97 -3.76 8.64
CA GLN A 2 -17.37 -3.98 10.05
C GLN A 2 -17.29 -5.44 10.48
N ALA A 3 -17.92 -6.37 9.73
CA ALA A 3 -17.85 -7.81 10.03
C ALA A 3 -16.41 -8.34 10.11
N LEU A 4 -15.50 -7.83 9.29
CA LEU A 4 -14.07 -8.19 9.36
C LEU A 4 -13.41 -7.61 10.62
N ALA A 5 -13.79 -6.41 11.03
CA ALA A 5 -13.29 -5.79 12.26
C ALA A 5 -13.74 -6.55 13.51
N GLU A 6 -15.00 -7.04 13.53
CA GLU A 6 -15.55 -7.91 14.58
C GLU A 6 -14.76 -9.22 14.69
N GLU A 7 -14.33 -9.79 13.55
CA GLU A 7 -13.46 -10.98 13.47
C GLU A 7 -11.96 -10.66 13.74
N GLY A 8 -11.64 -9.45 14.17
CA GLY A 8 -10.29 -9.07 14.59
C GLY A 8 -9.40 -8.45 13.50
N CYS A 9 -9.90 -8.19 12.29
CA CYS A 9 -9.13 -7.44 11.29
C CYS A 9 -8.89 -5.99 11.76
N ARG A 10 -7.66 -5.50 11.64
CA ARG A 10 -7.26 -4.15 12.08
C ARG A 10 -6.63 -3.31 10.99
N SER A 11 -6.41 -3.87 9.80
CA SER A 11 -5.87 -3.18 8.64
C SER A 11 -6.80 -3.32 7.45
N PHE A 12 -7.16 -2.20 6.86
CA PHE A 12 -8.06 -2.11 5.71
C PHE A 12 -7.38 -1.33 4.60
N ALA A 13 -7.79 -1.58 3.36
CA ALA A 13 -7.34 -0.80 2.22
C ALA A 13 -8.54 -0.39 1.37
N VAL A 14 -8.53 0.85 0.90
CA VAL A 14 -9.57 1.46 0.07
C VAL A 14 -8.97 2.05 -1.20
N SER A 15 -9.78 2.25 -2.23
CA SER A 15 -9.29 2.78 -3.50
C SER A 15 -9.02 4.30 -3.44
N CYS A 16 -9.80 5.04 -2.65
CA CYS A 16 -9.67 6.49 -2.55
C CYS A 16 -10.00 7.02 -1.15
N ALA A 17 -9.61 8.26 -0.87
CA ALA A 17 -9.82 8.91 0.41
C ALA A 17 -11.31 8.96 0.82
N ARG A 18 -12.22 9.16 -0.13
CA ARG A 18 -13.65 9.21 0.14
C ARG A 18 -14.17 7.91 0.79
N GLU A 19 -13.78 6.75 0.25
CA GLU A 19 -14.12 5.45 0.83
C GLU A 19 -13.58 5.31 2.26
N GLY A 20 -12.34 5.75 2.49
CA GLY A 20 -11.73 5.75 3.83
C GLY A 20 -12.51 6.61 4.82
N LEU A 21 -12.92 7.80 4.41
CA LEU A 21 -13.75 8.70 5.23
C LEU A 21 -15.13 8.11 5.53
N GLU A 22 -15.74 7.39 4.59
CA GLU A 22 -17.01 6.69 4.83
C GLU A 22 -16.83 5.57 5.87
N LEU A 23 -15.73 4.82 5.80
CA LEU A 23 -15.41 3.82 6.81
C LEU A 23 -15.19 4.45 8.19
N ARG A 24 -14.48 5.57 8.28
CA ARG A 24 -14.32 6.30 9.55
C ARG A 24 -15.66 6.80 10.12
N LYS A 25 -16.52 7.36 9.27
CA LYS A 25 -17.89 7.79 9.66
C LYS A 25 -18.74 6.62 10.18
N SER A 26 -18.51 5.40 9.69
CA SER A 26 -19.20 4.20 10.19
C SER A 26 -18.60 3.67 11.51
N GLY A 27 -17.61 4.35 12.10
CA GLY A 27 -16.99 3.97 13.37
C GLY A 27 -15.86 2.95 13.23
N LEU A 28 -15.41 2.62 12.00
CA LEU A 28 -14.33 1.65 11.79
C LEU A 28 -13.02 2.17 12.39
N GLN A 29 -12.43 1.36 13.26
CA GLN A 29 -11.14 1.62 13.89
C GLN A 29 -10.02 0.83 13.16
N GLY A 30 -8.76 1.14 13.49
CA GLY A 30 -7.59 0.51 12.89
C GLY A 30 -7.07 1.27 11.68
N GLU A 31 -6.06 0.72 11.04
CA GLU A 31 -5.43 1.31 9.87
C GLU A 31 -6.36 1.28 8.65
N ILE A 32 -6.41 2.38 7.91
CA ILE A 32 -7.08 2.45 6.60
C ILE A 32 -6.08 3.04 5.59
N LEU A 33 -5.50 2.19 4.76
CA LEU A 33 -4.60 2.58 3.67
C LEU A 33 -5.41 3.01 2.45
N VAL A 34 -5.21 4.24 1.99
CA VAL A 34 -5.74 4.72 0.70
C VAL A 34 -4.79 4.31 -0.41
N MET A 35 -5.16 3.34 -1.23
CA MET A 35 -4.30 2.76 -2.28
C MET A 35 -4.08 3.68 -3.48
N GLY A 36 -4.99 4.60 -3.76
CA GLY A 36 -4.84 5.62 -4.79
C GLY A 36 -4.11 6.86 -4.27
N LEU A 37 -3.54 7.65 -5.19
CA LEU A 37 -2.95 8.94 -4.82
C LEU A 37 -4.06 9.89 -4.32
N THR A 38 -3.80 10.53 -3.17
CA THR A 38 -4.73 11.49 -2.58
C THR A 38 -4.44 12.88 -3.12
N GLU A 39 -5.42 13.53 -3.74
CA GLU A 39 -5.29 14.89 -4.25
C GLU A 39 -4.99 15.89 -3.13
N LYS A 40 -4.14 16.91 -3.40
CA LYS A 40 -3.71 17.90 -2.41
C LYS A 40 -4.85 18.49 -1.58
N PRO A 41 -6.02 18.89 -2.14
CA PRO A 41 -7.14 19.40 -1.34
C PRO A 41 -7.76 18.40 -0.36
N MET A 42 -7.56 17.10 -0.60
CA MET A 42 -8.07 16.03 0.26
C MET A 42 -7.11 15.60 1.35
N LEU A 43 -5.83 16.01 1.30
CA LEU A 43 -4.83 15.64 2.30
C LEU A 43 -5.23 16.07 3.72
N PRO A 44 -5.65 17.33 3.98
CA PRO A 44 -5.98 17.74 5.35
C PRO A 44 -7.12 16.94 5.98
N VAL A 45 -8.16 16.60 5.22
CA VAL A 45 -9.28 15.81 5.76
C VAL A 45 -8.89 14.35 5.94
N SER A 46 -8.06 13.81 5.06
CA SER A 46 -7.55 12.44 5.16
C SER A 46 -6.66 12.28 6.42
N ILE A 47 -5.75 13.20 6.64
CA ILE A 47 -4.84 13.21 7.81
C ILE A 47 -5.63 13.35 9.11
N ARG A 48 -6.59 14.28 9.20
CA ARG A 48 -7.45 14.45 10.40
C ARG A 48 -8.27 13.19 10.73
N ASN A 49 -8.54 12.37 9.74
CA ASN A 49 -9.27 11.11 9.92
C ASN A 49 -8.34 9.89 9.97
N GLU A 50 -7.06 10.11 10.21
CA GLU A 50 -6.05 9.06 10.41
C GLU A 50 -6.02 8.05 9.26
N LEU A 51 -6.18 8.52 8.01
CA LEU A 51 -6.00 7.67 6.83
C LEU A 51 -4.51 7.58 6.51
N THR A 52 -4.01 6.38 6.28
CA THR A 52 -2.66 6.14 5.77
C THR A 52 -2.63 6.45 4.28
N LEU A 53 -1.72 7.33 3.87
CA LEU A 53 -1.64 7.84 2.51
C LEU A 53 -0.78 6.93 1.63
N THR A 54 -1.08 6.88 0.33
CA THR A 54 -0.14 6.39 -0.68
C THR A 54 0.61 7.54 -1.30
N ILE A 55 1.93 7.43 -1.32
CA ILE A 55 2.83 8.39 -1.95
C ILE A 55 3.51 7.72 -3.15
N GLY A 56 3.37 8.31 -4.32
CA GLY A 56 3.90 7.76 -5.58
C GLY A 56 4.98 8.63 -6.25
N ASP A 57 5.23 9.84 -5.73
CA ASP A 57 6.23 10.78 -6.25
C ASP A 57 6.74 11.73 -5.16
N LEU A 58 7.80 12.50 -5.47
CA LEU A 58 8.40 13.45 -4.52
C LEU A 58 7.48 14.61 -4.17
N GLN A 59 6.63 15.04 -5.10
CA GLN A 59 5.68 16.12 -4.82
C GLN A 59 4.64 15.67 -3.79
N GLY A 60 4.18 14.41 -3.88
CA GLY A 60 3.28 13.81 -2.90
C GLY A 60 3.88 13.76 -1.49
N LEU A 61 5.20 13.48 -1.35
CA LEU A 61 5.90 13.55 -0.06
C LEU A 61 5.81 14.97 0.53
N ARG A 62 6.13 15.99 -0.27
CA ARG A 62 6.14 17.39 0.15
C ARG A 62 4.73 17.90 0.48
N ASP A 63 3.76 17.60 -0.36
CA ASP A 63 2.37 18.02 -0.15
C ASP A 63 1.78 17.39 1.12
N ALA A 64 2.09 16.12 1.39
CA ALA A 64 1.64 15.44 2.60
C ALA A 64 2.34 15.99 3.86
N GLU A 65 3.65 16.25 3.81
CA GLU A 65 4.41 16.89 4.89
C GLU A 65 3.86 18.28 5.19
N GLU A 66 3.66 19.13 4.17
CA GLU A 66 3.09 20.46 4.30
C GLU A 66 1.70 20.43 4.96
N ALA A 67 0.83 19.52 4.51
CA ALA A 67 -0.52 19.37 5.06
C ALA A 67 -0.51 18.89 6.51
N ALA A 68 0.35 17.93 6.86
CA ALA A 68 0.53 17.41 8.19
C ALA A 68 1.08 18.49 9.15
N ALA A 69 2.10 19.24 8.71
CA ALA A 69 2.68 20.36 9.46
C ALA A 69 1.66 21.46 9.73
N ALA A 70 0.87 21.85 8.74
CA ALA A 70 -0.20 22.83 8.90
C ALA A 70 -1.28 22.39 9.91
N LEU A 71 -1.50 21.10 10.05
CA LEU A 71 -2.41 20.50 11.02
C LEU A 71 -1.77 20.24 12.40
N GLN A 72 -0.44 20.35 12.50
CA GLN A 72 0.35 19.92 13.65
C GLN A 72 0.02 18.47 14.07
N THR A 73 -0.15 17.60 13.09
CA THR A 73 -0.55 16.20 13.27
C THR A 73 0.34 15.30 12.42
N VAL A 74 0.87 14.25 13.01
CA VAL A 74 1.66 13.26 12.27
C VAL A 74 0.76 12.53 11.29
N ALA A 75 1.16 12.51 10.02
CA ALA A 75 0.53 11.71 8.99
C ALA A 75 1.31 10.41 8.76
N HIS A 76 0.63 9.37 8.32
CA HIS A 76 1.22 8.07 8.01
C HIS A 76 1.14 7.79 6.51
N ALA A 77 2.19 7.22 5.94
CA ALA A 77 2.24 6.93 4.51
C ALA A 77 2.97 5.64 4.16
N HIS A 78 2.51 5.01 3.08
CA HIS A 78 3.23 3.97 2.36
C HIS A 78 3.71 4.52 1.01
N LEU A 79 4.96 4.24 0.66
CA LEU A 79 5.48 4.51 -0.68
C LEU A 79 4.99 3.45 -1.64
N ALA A 80 4.55 3.87 -2.81
CA ALA A 80 4.29 2.97 -3.92
C ALA A 80 5.53 2.89 -4.82
N ALA A 81 5.94 1.69 -5.20
CA ALA A 81 6.98 1.45 -6.20
C ALA A 81 6.35 0.92 -7.50
N ASP A 82 6.70 1.52 -8.63
CA ASP A 82 6.34 0.94 -9.93
C ASP A 82 7.34 -0.14 -10.32
N THR A 83 7.00 -1.36 -10.02
CA THR A 83 7.83 -2.52 -10.29
C THR A 83 7.64 -3.11 -11.68
N GLY A 84 6.81 -2.47 -12.52
CA GLY A 84 6.48 -2.91 -13.89
C GLY A 84 4.98 -3.11 -14.13
N PHE A 85 4.11 -2.59 -13.25
CA PHE A 85 2.66 -2.51 -13.48
C PHE A 85 2.27 -1.23 -14.24
N HIS A 86 3.11 -0.19 -14.15
CA HIS A 86 2.98 1.09 -14.84
C HIS A 86 1.66 1.83 -14.55
N ARG A 87 1.28 1.87 -13.27
CA ARG A 87 0.08 2.58 -12.84
C ARG A 87 0.39 3.81 -12.00
N LEU A 88 1.20 3.65 -10.99
CA LEU A 88 1.65 4.70 -10.07
C LEU A 88 2.87 4.19 -9.28
N GLY A 89 3.65 5.11 -8.73
CA GLY A 89 4.76 4.80 -7.85
C GLY A 89 6.10 5.30 -8.37
N PHE A 90 7.09 5.25 -7.49
CA PHE A 90 8.47 5.59 -7.82
C PHE A 90 9.10 4.52 -8.72
N ASP A 91 9.88 4.95 -9.70
CA ASP A 91 10.69 4.06 -10.52
C ASP A 91 11.71 3.30 -9.66
N VAL A 92 11.99 2.05 -10.01
CA VAL A 92 12.96 1.20 -9.30
C VAL A 92 14.37 1.47 -9.85
N THR A 93 14.91 2.65 -9.51
CA THR A 93 16.24 3.12 -9.93
C THR A 93 17.02 3.68 -8.75
N GLU A 94 18.35 3.67 -8.83
CA GLU A 94 19.22 4.31 -7.84
C GLU A 94 18.88 5.80 -7.68
N ALA A 95 18.67 6.51 -8.79
CA ALA A 95 18.35 7.93 -8.78
C ALA A 95 17.04 8.23 -8.03
N ALA A 96 16.00 7.40 -8.24
CA ALA A 96 14.74 7.55 -7.50
C ALA A 96 14.94 7.25 -6.00
N ALA A 97 15.70 6.20 -5.67
CA ALA A 97 15.99 5.85 -4.28
C ALA A 97 16.84 6.94 -3.59
N ASP A 98 17.82 7.56 -4.28
CA ASP A 98 18.58 8.69 -3.76
C ASP A 98 17.66 9.87 -3.45
N ALA A 99 16.79 10.23 -4.38
CA ALA A 99 15.87 11.35 -4.23
C ALA A 99 14.87 11.11 -3.09
N VAL A 100 14.27 9.91 -3.01
CA VAL A 100 13.37 9.54 -1.91
C VAL A 100 14.10 9.56 -0.57
N GLY A 101 15.29 8.94 -0.49
CA GLY A 101 16.07 8.89 0.74
C GLY A 101 16.50 10.27 1.24
N ALA A 102 16.80 11.21 0.33
CA ALA A 102 17.10 12.60 0.66
C ALA A 102 15.87 13.35 1.18
N GLU A 103 14.72 13.15 0.52
CA GLU A 103 13.48 13.82 0.90
C GLU A 103 12.95 13.30 2.26
N VAL A 104 12.92 11.98 2.47
CA VAL A 104 12.42 11.36 3.71
C VAL A 104 13.19 11.84 4.95
N LYS A 105 14.48 12.14 4.82
CA LYS A 105 15.29 12.69 5.92
C LYS A 105 14.88 14.11 6.36
N GLN A 106 14.15 14.83 5.53
CA GLN A 106 13.67 16.19 5.81
C GLN A 106 12.24 16.20 6.39
N LEU A 107 11.57 15.05 6.43
CA LEU A 107 10.21 14.96 6.92
C LEU A 107 10.18 14.98 8.46
N HIS A 108 9.27 15.74 9.03
CA HIS A 108 9.04 15.88 10.46
C HIS A 108 7.62 15.51 10.89
N TRP A 109 6.68 15.65 9.97
CA TRP A 109 5.26 15.43 10.20
C TRP A 109 4.68 14.28 9.37
N LEU A 110 5.42 13.77 8.37
CA LEU A 110 5.03 12.60 7.59
C LEU A 110 5.89 11.39 7.96
N HIS A 111 5.26 10.39 8.56
CA HIS A 111 5.90 9.12 8.90
C HIS A 111 5.72 8.11 7.76
N VAL A 112 6.81 7.82 7.07
CA VAL A 112 6.84 6.83 5.98
C VAL A 112 7.14 5.46 6.58
N GLU A 113 6.12 4.59 6.67
CA GLU A 113 6.21 3.32 7.38
C GLU A 113 6.07 2.09 6.49
N GLY A 114 5.61 2.26 5.25
CA GLY A 114 5.39 1.15 4.34
C GLY A 114 5.96 1.36 2.94
N LEU A 115 6.22 0.25 2.26
CA LEU A 115 6.58 0.17 0.84
C LEU A 115 5.72 -0.89 0.17
N TYR A 116 5.13 -0.59 -0.97
CA TYR A 116 4.36 -1.59 -1.68
C TYR A 116 4.39 -1.46 -3.20
N SER A 117 3.97 -2.51 -3.86
CA SER A 117 3.67 -2.53 -5.28
C SER A 117 2.45 -3.41 -5.59
N HIS A 118 2.19 -3.66 -6.85
CA HIS A 118 1.08 -4.49 -7.31
C HIS A 118 1.53 -5.41 -8.43
N LEU A 119 1.17 -6.70 -8.34
CA LEU A 119 1.48 -7.68 -9.38
C LEU A 119 0.55 -7.51 -10.58
N GLY A 120 1.12 -7.59 -11.78
CA GLY A 120 0.36 -7.60 -13.02
C GLY A 120 -0.34 -8.93 -13.28
N LEU A 121 0.19 -10.02 -12.72
CA LEU A 121 -0.33 -11.39 -12.82
C LEU A 121 -0.49 -11.85 -14.28
N ILE A 122 0.45 -11.39 -15.14
CA ILE A 122 0.44 -11.63 -16.59
C ILE A 122 1.12 -12.96 -16.91
N THR A 123 2.40 -13.11 -16.51
CA THR A 123 3.16 -14.36 -16.61
C THR A 123 4.01 -14.55 -15.36
N PRO A 124 4.36 -15.81 -14.99
CA PRO A 124 5.21 -16.05 -13.82
C PRO A 124 6.55 -15.31 -13.85
N GLU A 125 7.17 -15.18 -15.04
CA GLU A 125 8.46 -14.49 -15.20
C GLU A 125 8.33 -12.98 -14.95
N ARG A 126 7.25 -12.36 -15.43
CA ARG A 126 6.97 -10.94 -15.18
C ARG A 126 6.62 -10.71 -13.71
N ASP A 127 5.86 -11.61 -13.10
CA ASP A 127 5.51 -11.53 -11.69
C ASP A 127 6.77 -11.67 -10.81
N GLN A 128 7.70 -12.57 -11.17
CA GLN A 128 9.01 -12.70 -10.49
C GLN A 128 9.82 -11.40 -10.62
N MET A 129 9.91 -10.85 -11.83
CA MET A 129 10.60 -9.57 -12.07
C MET A 129 10.02 -8.44 -11.20
N GLN A 130 8.70 -8.37 -11.07
CA GLN A 130 8.04 -7.36 -10.23
C GLN A 130 8.37 -7.56 -8.74
N TYR A 131 8.40 -8.80 -8.26
CA TYR A 131 8.84 -9.11 -6.91
C TYR A 131 10.31 -8.70 -6.68
N ASP A 132 11.21 -9.09 -7.57
CA ASP A 132 12.64 -8.77 -7.49
C ASP A 132 12.86 -7.25 -7.52
N ASN A 133 12.11 -6.52 -8.33
CA ASN A 133 12.14 -5.07 -8.39
C ASN A 133 11.69 -4.44 -7.06
N LEU A 134 10.64 -4.97 -6.41
CA LEU A 134 10.22 -4.46 -5.10
C LEU A 134 11.30 -4.70 -4.04
N MET A 135 11.88 -5.90 -4.00
CA MET A 135 12.97 -6.22 -3.06
C MET A 135 14.20 -5.33 -3.31
N ARG A 136 14.54 -5.08 -4.58
CA ARG A 136 15.62 -4.17 -4.95
C ARG A 136 15.35 -2.74 -4.48
N MET A 137 14.14 -2.22 -4.69
CA MET A 137 13.77 -0.88 -4.21
C MET A 137 13.86 -0.79 -2.69
N TRP A 138 13.36 -1.82 -2.00
CA TRP A 138 13.46 -1.91 -0.54
C TRP A 138 14.92 -1.85 -0.06
N ASP A 139 15.81 -2.66 -0.66
CA ASP A 139 17.24 -2.65 -0.30
C ASP A 139 17.91 -1.30 -0.58
N MET A 140 17.64 -0.69 -1.74
CA MET A 140 18.17 0.64 -2.08
C MET A 140 17.73 1.70 -1.07
N LEU A 141 16.46 1.71 -0.67
CA LEU A 141 15.94 2.67 0.32
C LEU A 141 16.49 2.40 1.72
N ARG A 142 16.61 1.14 2.12
CA ARG A 142 17.22 0.76 3.39
C ARG A 142 18.68 1.23 3.51
N GLN A 143 19.46 1.10 2.45
CA GLN A 143 20.85 1.61 2.39
C GLN A 143 20.93 3.14 2.58
N ARG A 144 19.84 3.86 2.28
CA ARG A 144 19.70 5.31 2.46
C ARG A 144 19.09 5.70 3.82
N GLY A 145 18.86 4.71 4.68
CA GLY A 145 18.32 4.91 6.03
C GLY A 145 16.80 4.99 6.10
N VAL A 146 16.08 4.68 5.00
CA VAL A 146 14.61 4.57 5.01
C VAL A 146 14.23 3.15 5.39
N ASN A 147 13.61 2.98 6.56
CA ASN A 147 13.21 1.69 7.09
C ASN A 147 11.68 1.57 7.08
N PHE A 148 11.20 0.42 6.66
CA PHE A 148 9.78 0.12 6.61
C PHE A 148 9.43 -0.97 7.63
N THR A 149 8.34 -0.77 8.34
CA THR A 149 7.71 -1.79 9.17
C THR A 149 6.82 -2.70 8.33
N ASP A 150 6.44 -2.22 7.14
CA ASP A 150 5.47 -2.86 6.29
C ASP A 150 5.88 -2.87 4.82
N VAL A 151 6.01 -4.07 4.26
CA VAL A 151 6.27 -4.26 2.82
C VAL A 151 5.25 -5.23 2.27
N HIS A 152 4.53 -4.85 1.21
CA HIS A 152 3.48 -5.71 0.67
C HIS A 152 3.34 -5.63 -0.86
N LEU A 153 3.04 -6.78 -1.45
CA LEU A 153 2.91 -6.94 -2.89
C LEU A 153 1.63 -7.68 -3.29
N CYS A 154 1.39 -8.83 -2.65
CA CYS A 154 0.34 -9.76 -3.06
C CYS A 154 -1.06 -9.22 -2.80
N ASP A 155 -1.90 -9.30 -3.82
CA ASP A 155 -3.35 -9.22 -3.73
C ASP A 155 -3.99 -10.60 -3.48
N SER A 156 -5.29 -10.73 -3.68
CA SER A 156 -6.03 -11.99 -3.52
C SER A 156 -5.49 -13.14 -4.39
N ILE A 157 -5.02 -12.84 -5.60
CA ILE A 157 -4.49 -13.84 -6.53
C ILE A 157 -3.04 -14.15 -6.17
N GLY A 158 -2.25 -13.13 -5.89
CA GLY A 158 -0.88 -13.26 -5.43
C GLY A 158 -0.77 -14.04 -4.13
N LEU A 159 -1.72 -13.85 -3.20
CA LEU A 159 -1.83 -14.64 -1.97
C LEU A 159 -1.84 -16.17 -2.24
N VAL A 160 -2.62 -16.59 -3.23
CA VAL A 160 -2.81 -18.01 -3.56
C VAL A 160 -1.67 -18.54 -4.43
N ARG A 161 -1.26 -17.74 -5.43
CA ARG A 161 -0.30 -18.15 -6.45
C ARG A 161 1.14 -18.13 -5.93
N TYR A 162 1.48 -17.18 -5.05
CA TYR A 162 2.85 -16.90 -4.60
C TYR A 162 2.96 -16.81 -3.07
N PRO A 163 2.73 -17.91 -2.33
CA PRO A 163 2.81 -17.89 -0.87
C PRO A 163 4.20 -17.49 -0.34
N GLN A 164 5.25 -17.68 -1.14
CA GLN A 164 6.62 -17.28 -0.81
C GLN A 164 6.87 -15.76 -0.86
N TRP A 165 5.92 -14.96 -1.40
CA TRP A 165 6.05 -13.50 -1.55
C TRP A 165 5.12 -12.71 -0.64
N HIS A 166 4.62 -13.29 0.44
CA HIS A 166 3.69 -12.60 1.33
C HIS A 166 4.32 -11.43 2.11
N VAL A 167 5.64 -11.41 2.24
CA VAL A 167 6.45 -10.41 2.96
C VAL A 167 5.85 -10.08 4.32
N SER A 168 5.42 -8.84 4.60
CA SER A 168 4.82 -8.47 5.89
C SER A 168 3.30 -8.63 5.92
N ARG A 169 2.61 -8.35 4.81
CA ARG A 169 1.16 -8.49 4.70
C ARG A 169 0.70 -8.78 3.28
N VAL A 170 -0.57 -9.17 3.16
CA VAL A 170 -1.26 -9.38 1.89
C VAL A 170 -2.56 -8.58 1.86
N ARG A 171 -3.02 -8.20 0.67
CA ARG A 171 -4.24 -7.40 0.47
C ARG A 171 -5.34 -8.27 -0.10
N VAL A 172 -6.32 -8.65 0.73
CA VAL A 172 -7.38 -9.60 0.36
C VAL A 172 -8.70 -8.86 0.14
N GLY A 173 -9.20 -8.90 -1.07
CA GLY A 173 -10.50 -8.32 -1.44
C GLY A 173 -11.34 -9.30 -2.26
N ALA A 174 -10.90 -9.66 -3.45
CA ALA A 174 -11.65 -10.54 -4.36
C ALA A 174 -11.97 -11.91 -3.75
N LEU A 175 -11.07 -12.47 -2.93
CA LEU A 175 -11.32 -13.73 -2.22
C LEU A 175 -12.45 -13.62 -1.19
N LEU A 176 -12.56 -12.48 -0.49
CA LEU A 176 -13.61 -12.24 0.50
C LEU A 176 -14.97 -12.07 -0.15
N LEU A 177 -15.01 -11.48 -1.35
CA LEU A 177 -16.25 -11.26 -2.10
C LEU A 177 -16.66 -12.48 -2.94
N ALA A 178 -15.99 -13.62 -2.76
CA ALA A 178 -16.29 -14.88 -3.46
C ALA A 178 -16.30 -14.74 -5.00
N PHE A 179 -15.40 -13.97 -5.59
CA PHE A 179 -15.16 -13.99 -7.03
C PHE A 179 -14.56 -15.35 -7.45
N VAL A 180 -15.36 -16.39 -7.19
CA VAL A 180 -15.03 -17.81 -7.32
C VAL A 180 -14.61 -18.25 -8.73
N PRO A 181 -15.10 -17.66 -9.85
CA PRO A 181 -14.67 -18.08 -11.17
C PRO A 181 -13.17 -17.91 -11.42
N ILE A 182 -12.62 -16.81 -10.95
CA ILE A 182 -11.16 -16.52 -11.10
C ILE A 182 -10.34 -17.47 -10.21
N ILE A 183 -10.83 -17.77 -9.01
CA ILE A 183 -10.14 -18.65 -8.06
C ILE A 183 -10.13 -20.10 -8.55
N ARG A 184 -11.22 -20.59 -9.16
CA ARG A 184 -11.30 -21.96 -9.67
C ARG A 184 -10.33 -22.26 -10.81
N SER A 185 -9.98 -21.26 -11.62
CA SER A 185 -8.98 -21.41 -12.69
C SER A 185 -7.53 -21.38 -12.18
N ILE A 186 -7.31 -20.84 -10.97
CA ILE A 186 -5.97 -20.59 -10.43
C ILE A 186 -5.62 -21.55 -9.29
N CYS A 187 -6.61 -22.02 -8.55
CA CYS A 187 -6.40 -22.87 -7.38
C CYS A 187 -7.40 -24.03 -7.32
N PRO A 188 -6.94 -25.29 -7.22
CA PRO A 188 -7.78 -26.47 -7.06
C PRO A 188 -8.36 -26.61 -5.64
N LEU A 189 -8.24 -25.59 -4.78
CA LEU A 189 -8.74 -25.64 -3.41
C LEU A 189 -10.26 -25.82 -3.39
N ARG A 190 -10.72 -26.92 -2.79
CA ARG A 190 -12.12 -27.11 -2.43
C ARG A 190 -12.46 -26.20 -1.25
N ILE A 191 -13.05 -25.04 -1.55
CA ILE A 191 -13.66 -24.21 -0.52
C ILE A 191 -14.89 -24.98 0.00
N ARG A 192 -14.81 -25.53 1.21
CA ARG A 192 -15.98 -26.07 1.90
C ARG A 192 -16.83 -24.89 2.37
N ARG A 193 -18.04 -24.77 1.82
CA ARG A 193 -19.07 -23.91 2.41
C ARG A 193 -19.47 -24.53 3.76
N ARG A 194 -19.38 -23.76 4.81
CA ARG A 194 -20.11 -24.03 6.05
C ARG A 194 -21.46 -23.33 6.01
#